data_14863203fe21608018fd82c160effa14
#
_entry.id   14863203fe21608018fd82c160effa14
#
_cell.length_a   1.000
_cell.length_b   1.000
_cell.length_c   1.000
_cell.angle_alpha   90.00
_cell.angle_beta   90.00
_cell.angle_gamma   90.00
#
_symmetry.space_group_name_H-M   'P 1'
#
loop_
_entity.id
_entity.type
_entity.pdbx_description
1 polymer ?
#
loop_
_entity_poly.entity_id
_entity_poly.type
_entity_poly.pdbx_seq_one_letter_code
_entity_poly.pdbx_strand_id
1 'polypeptide(L)'
;RQRQMCIRDSVSLRVEETETTEAFKVSGRGELHLSVLIENMRREGYEFAVSKAEVIYKTDERGKKLEPFEIAYIDVPDEFTGTVINMLNSRKGELQGMAPTGNGTTRLEFLVPSRGLIGFRGDFMTATKGNGVINTIFDEYLPYKGDMNYRSQGSLIAYETGTSITYGLFNAQERGTLFIGPGAVSYTHLTLPTIV
;
A
#
# COMPACT_ATOMS: atom_id res chain seq x y z
N ARG A 1 29.12 4.41 7.16
CA ARG A 1 29.85 4.32 5.86
C ARG A 1 29.55 2.99 5.13
N GLN A 2 29.46 1.84 5.79
CA GLN A 2 29.11 0.55 5.16
C GLN A 2 27.66 0.53 4.63
N ARG A 3 26.67 1.12 5.34
CA ARG A 3 25.27 1.22 4.87
C ARG A 3 25.12 1.94 3.54
N GLN A 4 25.97 2.92 3.25
CA GLN A 4 25.97 3.65 1.97
C GLN A 4 26.56 2.83 0.82
N MET A 5 27.38 1.81 1.08
CA MET A 5 28.02 1.00 0.04
C MET A 5 27.04 0.03 -0.62
N CYS A 6 26.22 -0.68 0.14
CA CYS A 6 25.21 -1.62 -0.40
C CYS A 6 24.13 -0.92 -1.26
N ILE A 7 23.88 0.36 -1.01
CA ILE A 7 22.88 1.14 -1.73
C ILE A 7 23.48 1.75 -3.01
N ARG A 8 24.78 2.00 -3.05
CA ARG A 8 25.48 2.58 -4.24
C ARG A 8 25.61 1.62 -5.42
N ASP A 9 25.53 0.33 -5.20
CA ASP A 9 25.68 -0.68 -6.28
C ASP A 9 24.42 -0.79 -7.17
N SER A 10 23.31 -0.19 -6.77
CA SER A 10 22.11 -0.10 -7.60
C SER A 10 22.01 1.26 -8.26
N VAL A 11 22.35 1.35 -9.53
CA VAL A 11 22.33 2.58 -10.37
C VAL A 11 20.95 3.28 -10.38
N SER A 12 19.90 2.61 -9.96
CA SER A 12 18.52 3.10 -10.01
C SER A 12 17.92 3.46 -8.67
N LEU A 13 18.67 3.34 -7.56
CA LEU A 13 18.28 3.78 -6.23
C LEU A 13 18.87 5.15 -5.91
N ARG A 14 18.03 6.05 -5.44
CA ARG A 14 18.49 7.36 -4.94
C ARG A 14 18.30 7.41 -3.44
N VAL A 15 19.36 7.73 -2.71
CA VAL A 15 19.38 7.83 -1.26
C VAL A 15 19.70 9.25 -0.87
N GLU A 16 18.86 9.84 -0.06
CA GLU A 16 18.99 11.18 0.50
C GLU A 16 19.03 11.06 2.02
N GLU A 17 19.94 11.82 2.65
CA GLU A 17 19.95 11.98 4.09
C GLU A 17 18.80 12.88 4.51
N THR A 18 18.11 12.53 5.60
CA THR A 18 17.09 13.37 6.19
C THR A 18 17.71 14.30 7.23
N GLU A 19 16.94 15.24 7.75
CA GLU A 19 17.38 16.15 8.82
C GLU A 19 17.81 15.39 10.09
N THR A 20 17.31 14.19 10.27
CA THR A 20 17.72 13.28 11.34
C THR A 20 18.81 12.34 10.85
N THR A 21 19.92 12.29 11.54
CA THR A 21 21.14 11.48 11.21
C THR A 21 20.86 9.97 11.15
N GLU A 22 19.74 9.50 11.65
CA GLU A 22 19.38 8.08 11.77
C GLU A 22 18.41 7.59 10.69
N ALA A 23 17.83 8.50 9.88
CA ALA A 23 16.86 8.15 8.85
C ALA A 23 17.39 8.50 7.45
N PHE A 24 17.04 7.66 6.46
CA PHE A 24 17.37 7.85 5.06
C PHE A 24 16.10 7.81 4.22
N LYS A 25 15.99 8.74 3.28
CA LYS A 25 14.95 8.70 2.26
C LYS A 25 15.49 7.94 1.06
N VAL A 26 14.87 6.81 0.76
CA VAL A 26 15.25 5.95 -0.36
C VAL A 26 14.18 5.99 -1.43
N SER A 27 14.58 6.38 -2.65
CA SER A 27 13.70 6.41 -3.81
C SER A 27 14.09 5.33 -4.81
N GLY A 28 13.13 4.57 -5.28
CA GLY A 28 13.32 3.49 -6.25
C GLY A 28 12.27 3.55 -7.37
N ARG A 29 12.40 2.68 -8.37
CA ARG A 29 11.48 2.61 -9.51
C ARG A 29 10.08 2.18 -9.14
N GLY A 30 9.92 1.48 -8.01
CA GLY A 30 8.64 0.97 -7.57
C GLY A 30 8.76 0.12 -6.31
N GLU A 31 7.63 -0.39 -5.85
CA GLU A 31 7.50 -1.15 -4.61
C GLU A 31 8.40 -2.40 -4.58
N LEU A 32 8.43 -3.17 -5.66
CA LEU A 32 9.26 -4.37 -5.76
C LEU A 32 10.76 -4.05 -5.62
N HIS A 33 11.22 -2.96 -6.24
CA HIS A 33 12.62 -2.56 -6.18
C HIS A 33 13.04 -2.20 -4.74
N LEU A 34 12.18 -1.49 -4.02
CA LEU A 34 12.41 -1.16 -2.61
C LEU A 34 12.33 -2.41 -1.71
N SER A 35 11.42 -3.34 -2.00
CA SER A 35 11.28 -4.60 -1.26
C SER A 35 12.52 -5.48 -1.39
N VAL A 36 13.13 -5.55 -2.58
CA VAL A 36 14.39 -6.28 -2.80
C VAL A 36 15.53 -5.67 -1.99
N LEU A 37 15.63 -4.33 -1.96
CA LEU A 37 16.63 -3.66 -1.13
C LEU A 37 16.46 -4.00 0.36
N ILE A 38 15.22 -3.89 0.86
CA ILE A 38 14.88 -4.18 2.25
C ILE A 38 15.28 -5.62 2.61
N GLU A 39 14.94 -6.58 1.75
CA GLU A 39 15.25 -8.00 1.97
C GLU A 39 16.77 -8.24 1.97
N ASN A 40 17.50 -7.64 1.05
CA ASN A 40 18.96 -7.76 1.02
C ASN A 40 19.61 -7.20 2.28
N MET A 41 19.18 -6.03 2.75
CA MET A 41 19.67 -5.45 3.98
C MET A 41 19.37 -6.33 5.20
N ARG A 42 18.18 -6.94 5.26
CA ARG A 42 17.83 -7.89 6.33
C ARG A 42 18.71 -9.13 6.33
N ARG A 43 19.00 -9.68 5.14
CA ARG A 43 19.90 -10.84 4.99
C ARG A 43 21.34 -10.53 5.39
N GLU A 44 21.77 -9.29 5.24
CA GLU A 44 23.08 -8.82 5.72
C GLU A 44 23.11 -8.56 7.24
N GLY A 45 21.97 -8.75 7.94
CA GLY A 45 21.88 -8.63 9.39
C GLY A 45 21.62 -7.21 9.90
N TYR A 46 21.18 -6.28 9.04
CA TYR A 46 20.81 -4.94 9.49
C TYR A 46 19.42 -4.93 10.13
N GLU A 47 19.31 -4.30 11.29
CA GLU A 47 18.03 -3.98 11.93
C GLU A 47 17.63 -2.54 11.58
N PHE A 48 16.42 -2.37 11.06
CA PHE A 48 15.89 -1.06 10.68
C PHE A 48 14.36 -1.09 10.60
N ALA A 49 13.75 0.07 10.76
CA ALA A 49 12.33 0.29 10.55
C ALA A 49 12.09 0.91 9.17
N VAL A 50 10.99 0.54 8.53
CA VAL A 50 10.58 1.05 7.22
C VAL A 50 9.25 1.79 7.37
N SER A 51 9.19 3.03 6.91
CA SER A 51 7.95 3.79 6.82
C SER A 51 7.11 3.34 5.62
N LYS A 52 5.86 3.74 5.58
CA LYS A 52 5.00 3.52 4.42
C LYS A 52 5.61 4.17 3.17
N ALA A 53 5.61 3.44 2.06
CA ALA A 53 6.06 3.99 0.78
C ALA A 53 5.13 5.12 0.30
N GLU A 54 5.73 6.17 -0.23
CA GLU A 54 5.03 7.32 -0.80
C GLU A 54 5.44 7.52 -2.25
N VAL A 55 4.51 7.99 -3.08
CA VAL A 55 4.82 8.36 -4.46
C VAL A 55 5.52 9.72 -4.51
N ILE A 56 6.36 9.90 -5.52
CA ILE A 56 7.05 11.18 -5.74
C ILE A 56 6.11 12.12 -6.48
N TYR A 57 5.76 13.22 -5.83
CA TYR A 57 4.96 14.28 -6.43
C TYR A 57 5.83 15.27 -7.20
N LYS A 58 5.26 15.89 -8.21
CA LYS A 58 5.85 17.05 -8.91
C LYS A 58 4.99 18.28 -8.70
N THR A 59 5.56 19.44 -8.94
CA THR A 59 4.83 20.71 -8.93
C THR A 59 4.89 21.30 -10.32
N ASP A 60 3.74 21.70 -10.87
CA ASP A 60 3.65 22.41 -12.13
C ASP A 60 4.18 23.85 -11.99
N GLU A 61 4.44 24.52 -13.11
CA GLU A 61 4.87 25.93 -13.16
C GLU A 61 3.92 26.88 -12.43
N ARG A 62 2.66 26.49 -12.28
CA ARG A 62 1.62 27.24 -11.55
C ARG A 62 1.48 26.89 -10.06
N GLY A 63 2.42 26.10 -9.51
CA GLY A 63 2.41 25.66 -8.11
C GLY A 63 1.38 24.56 -7.79
N LYS A 64 0.73 23.96 -8.80
CA LYS A 64 -0.21 22.85 -8.58
C LYS A 64 0.54 21.53 -8.41
N LYS A 65 0.07 20.73 -7.44
CA LYS A 65 0.60 19.40 -7.16
C LYS A 65 0.18 18.41 -8.27
N LEU A 66 1.16 17.73 -8.85
CA LEU A 66 0.98 16.67 -9.82
C LEU A 66 1.36 15.33 -9.19
N GLU A 67 0.62 14.28 -9.52
CA GLU A 67 0.89 12.91 -9.10
C GLU A 67 1.10 12.00 -10.31
N PRO A 68 1.92 10.93 -10.15
CA PRO A 68 2.15 9.96 -11.23
C PRO A 68 0.92 9.09 -11.43
N PHE A 69 0.59 8.82 -12.69
CA PHE A 69 -0.47 7.91 -13.10
C PHE A 69 0.10 6.72 -13.85
N GLU A 70 -0.58 5.60 -13.70
CA GLU A 70 -0.27 4.37 -14.41
C GLU A 70 -1.51 3.86 -15.14
N ILE A 71 -1.31 3.29 -16.32
CA ILE A 71 -2.33 2.52 -17.01
C ILE A 71 -2.22 1.08 -16.50
N ALA A 72 -3.31 0.59 -15.91
CA ALA A 72 -3.42 -0.77 -15.41
C ALA A 72 -4.25 -1.61 -16.38
N TYR A 73 -3.63 -2.63 -16.97
CA TYR A 73 -4.27 -3.67 -17.75
C TYR A 73 -4.55 -4.87 -16.85
N ILE A 74 -5.83 -5.20 -16.72
CA ILE A 74 -6.28 -6.22 -15.77
C ILE A 74 -7.12 -7.24 -16.50
N ASP A 75 -6.65 -8.50 -16.51
CA ASP A 75 -7.41 -9.62 -17.01
C ASP A 75 -8.01 -10.39 -15.83
N VAL A 76 -9.33 -10.53 -15.81
CA VAL A 76 -10.06 -11.09 -14.68
C VAL A 76 -11.26 -11.90 -15.18
N PRO A 77 -11.62 -13.04 -14.53
CA PRO A 77 -12.84 -13.75 -14.82
C PRO A 77 -14.07 -12.84 -14.66
N ASP A 78 -15.07 -13.03 -15.51
CA ASP A 78 -16.26 -12.16 -15.59
C ASP A 78 -16.98 -12.00 -14.26
N GLU A 79 -16.97 -13.05 -13.42
CA GLU A 79 -17.58 -13.02 -12.07
C GLU A 79 -16.95 -11.99 -11.11
N PHE A 80 -15.65 -11.64 -11.28
CA PHE A 80 -14.94 -10.70 -10.42
C PHE A 80 -14.83 -9.29 -11.02
N THR A 81 -15.28 -9.08 -12.25
CA THR A 81 -15.16 -7.79 -12.96
C THR A 81 -15.74 -6.64 -12.16
N GLY A 82 -16.96 -6.79 -11.65
CA GLY A 82 -17.62 -5.75 -10.85
C GLY A 82 -16.87 -5.43 -9.54
N THR A 83 -16.33 -6.45 -8.89
CA THR A 83 -15.55 -6.28 -7.66
C THR A 83 -14.28 -5.47 -7.92
N VAL A 84 -13.55 -5.80 -8.99
CA VAL A 84 -12.31 -5.11 -9.36
C VAL A 84 -12.57 -3.65 -9.76
N ILE A 85 -13.64 -3.40 -10.52
CA ILE A 85 -14.06 -2.03 -10.87
C ILE A 85 -14.32 -1.20 -9.61
N ASN A 86 -15.08 -1.74 -8.66
CA ASN A 86 -15.38 -1.05 -7.41
C ASN A 86 -14.11 -0.77 -6.58
N MET A 87 -13.19 -1.73 -6.51
CA MET A 87 -11.92 -1.58 -5.81
C MET A 87 -11.05 -0.47 -6.41
N LEU A 88 -10.97 -0.38 -7.74
CA LEU A 88 -10.18 0.66 -8.41
C LEU A 88 -10.85 2.03 -8.34
N ASN A 89 -12.17 2.10 -8.48
CA ASN A 89 -12.91 3.35 -8.33
C ASN A 89 -12.73 3.95 -6.92
N SER A 90 -12.73 3.13 -5.87
CA SER A 90 -12.46 3.61 -4.50
C SER A 90 -11.03 4.18 -4.36
N ARG A 91 -10.10 3.75 -5.21
CA ARG A 91 -8.71 4.21 -5.29
C ARG A 91 -8.48 5.31 -6.35
N LYS A 92 -9.54 5.99 -6.77
CA LYS A 92 -9.51 7.07 -7.77
C LYS A 92 -9.06 6.62 -9.17
N GLY A 93 -9.18 5.34 -9.48
CA GLY A 93 -9.00 4.82 -10.83
C GLY A 93 -10.16 5.21 -11.73
N GLU A 94 -9.87 5.46 -13.00
CA GLU A 94 -10.84 5.75 -14.06
C GLU A 94 -10.82 4.65 -15.10
N LEU A 95 -11.96 4.01 -15.32
CA LEU A 95 -12.10 3.00 -16.36
C LEU A 95 -11.97 3.66 -17.74
N GLN A 96 -10.97 3.26 -18.51
CA GLN A 96 -10.73 3.73 -19.87
C GLN A 96 -11.34 2.78 -20.90
N GLY A 97 -11.30 1.49 -20.64
CA GLY A 97 -11.82 0.49 -21.54
C GLY A 97 -12.16 -0.84 -20.88
N MET A 98 -13.08 -1.56 -21.49
CA MET A 98 -13.44 -2.92 -21.08
C MET A 98 -13.72 -3.74 -22.34
N ALA A 99 -13.06 -4.88 -22.47
CA ALA A 99 -13.24 -5.79 -23.60
C ALA A 99 -13.22 -7.25 -23.16
N PRO A 100 -14.16 -8.08 -23.61
CA PRO A 100 -14.08 -9.52 -23.38
C PRO A 100 -12.90 -10.10 -24.15
N THR A 101 -12.08 -10.90 -23.49
CA THR A 101 -10.93 -11.61 -24.10
C THR A 101 -11.29 -13.00 -24.59
N GLY A 102 -12.52 -13.45 -24.36
CA GLY A 102 -12.97 -14.83 -24.61
C GLY A 102 -12.71 -15.72 -23.39
N ASN A 103 -13.26 -16.92 -23.43
CA ASN A 103 -13.12 -17.94 -22.35
C ASN A 103 -13.61 -17.47 -20.95
N GLY A 104 -14.60 -16.57 -20.90
CA GLY A 104 -15.14 -16.08 -19.61
C GLY A 104 -14.20 -15.15 -18.87
N THR A 105 -13.32 -14.44 -19.57
CA THR A 105 -12.44 -13.42 -19.01
C THR A 105 -12.66 -12.08 -19.68
N THR A 106 -12.58 -11.02 -18.88
CA THR A 106 -12.69 -9.63 -19.33
C THR A 106 -11.39 -8.89 -19.06
N ARG A 107 -10.93 -8.13 -20.04
CA ARG A 107 -9.83 -7.18 -19.92
C ARG A 107 -10.38 -5.81 -19.55
N LEU A 108 -9.84 -5.26 -18.47
CA LEU A 108 -10.13 -3.91 -18.02
C LEU A 108 -8.87 -3.05 -18.21
N GLU A 109 -9.08 -1.82 -18.67
CA GLU A 109 -8.05 -0.80 -18.79
C GLU A 109 -8.41 0.36 -17.88
N PHE A 110 -7.55 0.68 -16.93
CA PHE A 110 -7.76 1.72 -15.95
C PHE A 110 -6.60 2.71 -15.93
N LEU A 111 -6.93 3.99 -15.85
CA LEU A 111 -5.98 5.04 -15.49
C LEU A 111 -6.05 5.26 -13.97
N VAL A 112 -4.98 4.93 -13.25
CA VAL A 112 -4.96 4.90 -11.79
C VAL A 112 -3.79 5.72 -11.25
N PRO A 113 -3.98 6.57 -10.23
CA PRO A 113 -2.85 7.19 -9.54
C PRO A 113 -1.94 6.12 -8.93
N SER A 114 -0.62 6.22 -9.13
CA SER A 114 0.34 5.19 -8.62
C SER A 114 0.20 4.94 -7.13
N ARG A 115 -0.16 5.96 -6.33
CA ARG A 115 -0.43 5.79 -4.89
C ARG A 115 -1.63 4.87 -4.61
N GLY A 116 -2.60 4.78 -5.53
CA GLY A 116 -3.75 3.88 -5.44
C GLY A 116 -3.38 2.41 -5.68
N LEU A 117 -2.26 2.16 -6.35
CA LEU A 117 -1.77 0.82 -6.64
C LEU A 117 -0.91 0.24 -5.51
N ILE A 118 -0.42 1.10 -4.59
CA ILE A 118 0.33 0.63 -3.42
C ILE A 118 -0.55 -0.29 -2.57
N GLY A 119 -0.09 -1.53 -2.37
CA GLY A 119 -0.81 -2.58 -1.64
C GLY A 119 -2.04 -3.16 -2.37
N PHE A 120 -2.42 -2.62 -3.53
CA PHE A 120 -3.59 -3.10 -4.29
C PHE A 120 -3.44 -4.55 -4.74
N ARG A 121 -2.24 -4.97 -5.12
CA ARG A 121 -2.00 -6.33 -5.64
C ARG A 121 -2.42 -7.43 -4.66
N GLY A 122 -2.19 -7.24 -3.37
CA GLY A 122 -2.60 -8.18 -2.33
C GLY A 122 -4.12 -8.31 -2.22
N ASP A 123 -4.81 -7.16 -2.15
CA ASP A 123 -6.27 -7.12 -2.09
C ASP A 123 -6.90 -7.70 -3.36
N PHE A 124 -6.34 -7.37 -4.53
CA PHE A 124 -6.76 -7.88 -5.83
C PHE A 124 -6.63 -9.40 -5.92
N MET A 125 -5.49 -9.97 -5.53
CA MET A 125 -5.29 -11.42 -5.54
C MET A 125 -6.26 -12.12 -4.59
N THR A 126 -6.55 -11.55 -3.44
CA THR A 126 -7.55 -12.09 -2.50
C THR A 126 -8.96 -12.02 -3.09
N ALA A 127 -9.35 -10.88 -3.66
CA ALA A 127 -10.68 -10.67 -4.22
C ALA A 127 -10.97 -11.56 -5.44
N THR A 128 -9.93 -11.83 -6.26
CA THR A 128 -10.04 -12.68 -7.45
C THR A 128 -9.70 -14.14 -7.21
N LYS A 129 -9.46 -14.52 -5.94
CA LYS A 129 -9.03 -15.89 -5.56
C LYS A 129 -7.80 -16.37 -6.32
N GLY A 130 -6.89 -15.43 -6.68
CA GLY A 130 -5.68 -15.71 -7.44
C GLY A 130 -5.87 -15.83 -8.97
N ASN A 131 -7.08 -15.66 -9.50
CA ASN A 131 -7.36 -15.85 -10.94
C ASN A 131 -7.23 -14.57 -11.77
N GLY A 132 -6.79 -13.46 -11.19
CA GLY A 132 -6.59 -12.21 -11.91
C GLY A 132 -5.14 -11.93 -12.24
N VAL A 133 -4.90 -11.27 -13.37
CA VAL A 133 -3.60 -10.76 -13.79
C VAL A 133 -3.65 -9.25 -13.88
N ILE A 134 -2.67 -8.57 -13.30
CA ILE A 134 -2.54 -7.12 -13.38
C ILE A 134 -1.15 -6.74 -13.87
N ASN A 135 -1.12 -5.90 -14.90
CA ASN A 135 0.08 -5.27 -15.42
C ASN A 135 -0.11 -3.76 -15.39
N THR A 136 0.89 -3.03 -14.94
CA THR A 136 0.85 -1.57 -14.86
C THR A 136 2.01 -0.96 -15.62
N ILE A 137 1.75 0.14 -16.29
CA ILE A 137 2.73 0.91 -17.05
C ILE A 137 2.57 2.37 -16.64
N PHE A 138 3.70 3.02 -16.29
CA PHE A 138 3.70 4.46 -16.05
C PHE A 138 3.26 5.20 -17.31
N ASP A 139 2.37 6.16 -17.14
CA ASP A 139 1.87 7.02 -18.20
C ASP A 139 2.44 8.44 -18.05
N GLU A 140 1.81 9.27 -17.28
CA GLU A 140 2.21 10.66 -17.11
C GLU A 140 1.92 11.22 -15.71
N TYR A 141 2.32 12.46 -15.48
CA TYR A 141 1.98 13.20 -14.27
C TYR A 141 0.74 14.05 -14.51
N LEU A 142 -0.34 13.75 -13.77
CA LEU A 142 -1.62 14.44 -13.86
C LEU A 142 -1.91 15.20 -12.56
N PRO A 143 -2.86 16.15 -12.58
CA PRO A 143 -3.28 16.86 -11.39
C PRO A 143 -3.73 15.93 -10.27
N TYR A 144 -3.38 16.27 -9.05
CA TYR A 144 -3.72 15.51 -7.85
C TYR A 144 -5.25 15.34 -7.70
N LYS A 145 -5.74 14.10 -7.62
CA LYS A 145 -7.18 13.75 -7.53
C LYS A 145 -7.77 13.82 -6.11
N GLY A 146 -7.11 14.50 -5.20
CA GLY A 146 -7.58 14.59 -3.81
C GLY A 146 -7.28 13.35 -2.99
N ASP A 147 -7.68 13.36 -1.71
CA ASP A 147 -7.38 12.28 -0.78
C ASP A 147 -8.15 11.01 -1.10
N MET A 148 -7.53 9.87 -0.79
CA MET A 148 -8.15 8.56 -0.89
C MET A 148 -8.54 8.10 0.50
N ASN A 149 -9.77 7.61 0.63
CA ASN A 149 -10.27 7.00 1.85
C ASN A 149 -9.78 5.54 1.92
N TYR A 150 -8.52 5.34 2.24
CA TYR A 150 -8.04 4.01 2.60
C TYR A 150 -7.45 4.03 4.00
N ARG A 151 -7.50 2.88 4.63
CA ARG A 151 -7.01 2.71 5.98
C ARG A 151 -5.50 2.92 6.01
N SER A 152 -5.06 3.98 6.70
CA SER A 152 -3.63 4.31 6.83
C SER A 152 -2.98 3.63 8.04
N GLN A 153 -3.79 3.05 8.92
CA GLN A 153 -3.36 2.54 10.22
C GLN A 153 -3.76 1.09 10.41
N GLY A 154 -2.99 0.35 11.20
CA GLY A 154 -3.24 -1.03 11.54
C GLY A 154 -4.42 -1.24 12.51
N SER A 155 -4.65 -2.50 12.88
CA SER A 155 -5.61 -2.87 13.93
C SER A 155 -4.94 -3.80 14.90
N LEU A 156 -5.23 -3.62 16.16
CA LEU A 156 -5.02 -4.67 17.14
C LEU A 156 -6.16 -5.68 17.06
N ILE A 157 -5.81 -6.94 16.96
CA ILE A 157 -6.76 -8.06 16.88
C ILE A 157 -6.60 -8.90 18.13
N ALA A 158 -7.71 -9.26 18.79
CA ALA A 158 -7.65 -10.15 19.92
C ALA A 158 -7.14 -11.53 19.46
N TYR A 159 -6.11 -12.03 20.14
CA TYR A 159 -5.52 -13.33 19.85
C TYR A 159 -6.47 -14.48 20.23
N GLU A 160 -7.19 -14.32 21.32
CA GLU A 160 -8.16 -15.30 21.85
C GLU A 160 -9.40 -14.62 22.41
N THR A 161 -10.47 -15.37 22.58
CA THR A 161 -11.69 -14.89 23.21
C THR A 161 -11.46 -14.69 24.71
N GLY A 162 -11.84 -13.53 25.22
CA GLY A 162 -11.64 -13.20 26.63
C GLY A 162 -12.29 -11.89 27.04
N THR A 163 -12.15 -11.56 28.30
CA THR A 163 -12.62 -10.29 28.86
C THR A 163 -11.43 -9.35 29.06
N SER A 164 -11.58 -8.12 28.56
CA SER A 164 -10.52 -7.11 28.68
C SER A 164 -10.28 -6.69 30.13
N ILE A 165 -9.04 -6.66 30.54
CA ILE A 165 -8.62 -6.21 31.86
C ILE A 165 -7.90 -4.88 31.79
N THR A 166 -8.02 -4.06 32.83
CA THR A 166 -7.43 -2.70 32.89
C THR A 166 -5.94 -2.71 32.60
N TYR A 167 -5.18 -3.65 33.16
CA TYR A 167 -3.74 -3.75 32.95
C TYR A 167 -3.38 -4.05 31.50
N GLY A 168 -4.08 -4.97 30.83
CA GLY A 168 -3.86 -5.28 29.42
C GLY A 168 -4.17 -4.10 28.51
N LEU A 169 -5.27 -3.39 28.78
CA LEU A 169 -5.65 -2.19 28.04
C LEU A 169 -4.65 -1.04 28.24
N PHE A 170 -4.12 -0.87 29.44
CA PHE A 170 -3.10 0.13 29.74
C PHE A 170 -1.84 -0.07 28.87
N ASN A 171 -1.36 -1.30 28.73
CA ASN A 171 -0.21 -1.61 27.89
C ASN A 171 -0.53 -1.50 26.38
N ALA A 172 -1.77 -1.76 25.98
CA ALA A 172 -2.19 -1.68 24.59
C ALA A 172 -2.42 -0.23 24.11
N GLN A 173 -2.78 0.69 25.00
CA GLN A 173 -3.07 2.09 24.67
C GLN A 173 -1.83 2.85 24.17
N GLU A 174 -0.62 2.43 24.52
CA GLU A 174 0.62 3.01 24.00
C GLU A 174 0.78 2.78 22.50
N ARG A 175 0.11 1.78 21.96
CA ARG A 175 0.18 1.39 20.54
C ARG A 175 -0.94 1.95 19.69
N GLY A 176 -1.91 2.63 20.29
CA GLY A 176 -3.01 3.22 19.55
C GLY A 176 -4.26 3.49 20.39
N THR A 177 -5.30 4.02 19.73
CA THR A 177 -6.56 4.37 20.39
C THR A 177 -7.43 3.14 20.57
N LEU A 178 -7.83 2.87 21.81
CA LEU A 178 -8.73 1.77 22.15
C LEU A 178 -10.19 2.23 22.12
N PHE A 179 -11.06 1.40 21.52
CA PHE A 179 -12.51 1.62 21.47
C PHE A 179 -13.30 0.73 22.45
N ILE A 180 -12.58 -0.07 23.26
CA ILE A 180 -13.17 -0.89 24.29
C ILE A 180 -12.68 -0.47 25.67
N GLY A 181 -13.53 -0.65 26.68
CA GLY A 181 -13.19 -0.43 28.08
C GLY A 181 -12.91 -1.73 28.84
N PRO A 182 -12.49 -1.63 30.11
CA PRO A 182 -12.36 -2.79 30.98
C PRO A 182 -13.69 -3.55 31.13
N GLY A 183 -13.61 -4.88 31.15
CA GLY A 183 -14.78 -5.74 31.27
C GLY A 183 -15.49 -6.04 29.93
N ALA A 184 -15.02 -5.47 28.81
CA ALA A 184 -15.59 -5.79 27.50
C ALA A 184 -15.16 -7.21 27.06
N VAL A 185 -16.11 -7.98 26.52
CA VAL A 185 -15.82 -9.29 25.94
C VAL A 185 -15.33 -9.12 24.52
N SER A 186 -14.18 -9.69 24.22
CA SER A 186 -13.57 -9.69 22.89
C SER A 186 -13.50 -11.11 22.34
N TYR A 187 -13.70 -11.22 21.03
CA TYR A 187 -13.64 -12.49 20.28
C TYR A 187 -12.53 -12.42 19.24
N THR A 188 -11.94 -13.55 18.87
CA THR A 188 -10.84 -13.65 17.93
C THR A 188 -11.10 -13.08 16.54
N HIS A 189 -12.35 -12.94 16.13
CA HIS A 189 -12.76 -12.38 14.85
C HIS A 189 -13.23 -10.91 14.94
N LEU A 190 -13.39 -10.38 16.15
CA LEU A 190 -13.62 -8.95 16.35
C LEU A 190 -12.27 -8.25 16.33
N THR A 191 -12.04 -7.48 15.26
CA THR A 191 -11.01 -6.46 15.31
C THR A 191 -11.35 -5.51 16.44
N LEU A 192 -10.50 -5.44 17.44
CA LEU A 192 -10.50 -4.29 18.33
C LEU A 192 -10.25 -3.09 17.43
N PRO A 193 -11.21 -2.17 17.25
CA PRO A 193 -10.96 -1.02 16.42
C PRO A 193 -9.95 -0.14 17.15
N THR A 194 -8.69 -0.39 16.84
CA THR A 194 -7.56 0.36 17.37
C THR A 194 -6.90 1.05 16.19
N ILE A 195 -6.84 2.35 16.23
CA ILE A 195 -6.08 3.15 15.29
C ILE A 195 -4.65 3.19 15.83
N VAL A 196 -3.72 2.56 15.14
CA VAL A 196 -2.28 2.62 15.43
C VAL A 196 -1.64 3.63 14.52
#